data_69f8b4bd85f35efb44baad2cb7983b8b
#
_entry.id   69f8b4bd85f35efb44baad2cb7983b8b
#
_cell.length_a   1.000
_cell.length_b   1.000
_cell.length_c   1.000
_cell.angle_alpha   90.00
_cell.angle_beta   90.00
_cell.angle_gamma   90.00
#
_symmetry.space_group_name_H-M   'P 1'
#
loop_
_entity.id
_entity.type
_entity.pdbx_description
1 polymer ?
#
loop_
_entity_poly.entity_id
_entity_poly.type
_entity_poly.pdbx_seq_one_letter_code
_entity_poly.pdbx_strand_id
1 'polypeptide(L)'
;MNEGFLLWYRAPWSRREAAVVLRRLAALGLAARNPLTGAITVIADEPGAWGEQRSVSEPELLDGLDGLEAGSPGVAFQLWLDAASDVFTAVRATGNGIVVEFGLEGLGERQEQVVRALVRIVATFRSGCQGFVLDRAGRTSDEDWDGVVEGACPRLGDWPDILGIGREFAEHLHGPPAPSRFPDGALTVFSRG
;
A
#
# COMPACT_ATOMS: atom_id res chain seq x y z
N MET A 1 7.71 -18.15 -4.23
CA MET A 1 6.24 -17.95 -4.15
C MET A 1 6.02 -16.48 -4.43
N ASN A 2 5.17 -16.14 -5.37
CA ASN A 2 4.87 -14.73 -5.63
C ASN A 2 3.95 -14.25 -4.51
N GLU A 3 4.36 -13.18 -3.86
CA GLU A 3 3.69 -12.61 -2.69
C GLU A 3 2.71 -11.54 -3.16
N GLY A 4 1.42 -11.69 -2.83
CA GLY A 4 0.42 -10.71 -3.19
C GLY A 4 0.63 -9.39 -2.45
N PHE A 5 0.21 -8.29 -3.06
CA PHE A 5 0.38 -6.95 -2.49
C PHE A 5 -0.74 -5.98 -2.89
N LEU A 6 -0.85 -4.90 -2.13
CA LEU A 6 -1.54 -3.67 -2.54
C LEU A 6 -0.59 -2.49 -2.35
N LEU A 7 -0.33 -1.74 -3.41
CA LEU A 7 0.38 -0.47 -3.39
C LEU A 7 -0.64 0.68 -3.52
N TRP A 8 -0.54 1.66 -2.64
CA TRP A 8 -1.38 2.84 -2.65
C TRP A 8 -0.51 4.10 -2.73
N TYR A 9 -0.49 4.75 -3.88
CA TYR A 9 0.25 5.98 -4.15
C TYR A 9 -0.59 7.19 -3.82
N ARG A 10 0.00 8.12 -3.10
CA ARG A 10 -0.70 9.31 -2.67
C ARG A 10 0.23 10.48 -2.34
N ALA A 11 -0.35 11.68 -2.20
CA ALA A 11 0.36 12.83 -1.67
C ALA A 11 0.93 12.53 -0.26
N PRO A 12 2.07 13.16 0.12
CA PRO A 12 2.69 12.95 1.43
C PRO A 12 1.69 13.15 2.57
N TRP A 13 1.84 12.38 3.64
CA TRP A 13 1.01 12.54 4.83
C TRP A 13 1.54 13.63 5.75
N SER A 14 0.63 14.40 6.33
CA SER A 14 0.87 15.01 7.62
C SER A 14 0.61 14.00 8.74
N ARG A 15 1.22 14.20 9.90
CA ARG A 15 0.95 13.42 11.13
C ARG A 15 -0.54 13.23 11.39
N ARG A 16 -1.34 14.30 11.17
CA ARG A 16 -2.79 14.27 11.36
C ARG A 16 -3.48 13.33 10.37
N GLU A 17 -3.07 13.35 9.11
CA GLU A 17 -3.64 12.48 8.07
C GLU A 17 -3.27 11.02 8.32
N ALA A 18 -2.01 10.72 8.66
CA ALA A 18 -1.57 9.39 9.05
C ALA A 18 -2.42 8.84 10.20
N ALA A 19 -2.65 9.64 11.26
CA ALA A 19 -3.51 9.26 12.38
C ALA A 19 -4.96 8.99 11.96
N VAL A 20 -5.51 9.74 10.99
CA VAL A 20 -6.86 9.50 10.47
C VAL A 20 -6.92 8.19 9.67
N VAL A 21 -5.92 7.92 8.84
CA VAL A 21 -5.84 6.67 8.06
C VAL A 21 -5.74 5.47 8.98
N LEU A 22 -4.83 5.48 9.98
CA LEU A 22 -4.67 4.39 10.94
C LEU A 22 -5.96 4.11 11.73
N ARG A 23 -6.67 5.15 12.17
CA ARG A 23 -7.98 4.98 12.84
C ARG A 23 -9.03 4.37 11.92
N ARG A 24 -9.04 4.73 10.64
CA ARG A 24 -9.96 4.14 9.66
C ARG A 24 -9.63 2.69 9.36
N LEU A 25 -8.36 2.35 9.24
CA LEU A 25 -7.89 0.96 9.13
C LEU A 25 -8.33 0.14 10.34
N ALA A 26 -8.13 0.65 11.56
CA ALA A 26 -8.57 -0.01 12.79
C ALA A 26 -10.10 -0.24 12.82
N ALA A 27 -10.89 0.74 12.35
CA ALA A 27 -12.35 0.58 12.24
C ALA A 27 -12.78 -0.47 11.21
N LEU A 28 -11.89 -0.87 10.31
CA LEU A 28 -12.08 -1.95 9.33
C LEU A 28 -11.44 -3.28 9.76
N GLY A 29 -10.93 -3.35 10.98
CA GLY A 29 -10.33 -4.56 11.54
C GLY A 29 -8.83 -4.70 11.30
N LEU A 30 -8.13 -3.63 10.90
CA LEU A 30 -6.68 -3.60 10.68
C LEU A 30 -6.05 -2.58 11.65
N ALA A 31 -5.74 -3.00 12.86
CA ALA A 31 -5.24 -2.13 13.92
C ALA A 31 -3.70 -2.11 13.98
N ALA A 32 -3.10 -0.93 14.16
CA ALA A 32 -1.65 -0.83 14.38
C ALA A 32 -1.21 -1.46 15.71
N ARG A 33 -2.13 -1.54 16.70
CA ARG A 33 -1.87 -2.20 17.99
C ARG A 33 -2.24 -3.66 17.95
N ASN A 34 -1.32 -4.53 18.34
CA ASN A 34 -1.63 -5.93 18.58
C ASN A 34 -2.71 -6.03 19.68
N PRO A 35 -3.84 -6.71 19.44
CA PRO A 35 -4.95 -6.74 20.38
C PRO A 35 -4.65 -7.50 21.68
N LEU A 36 -3.64 -8.38 21.70
CA LEU A 36 -3.24 -9.11 22.88
C LEU A 36 -2.23 -8.34 23.74
N THR A 37 -1.20 -7.78 23.10
CA THR A 37 -0.07 -7.13 23.81
C THR A 37 -0.24 -5.63 23.96
N GLY A 38 -1.09 -5.01 23.15
CA GLY A 38 -1.23 -3.56 23.04
C GLY A 38 -0.05 -2.85 22.36
N ALA A 39 0.96 -3.60 21.94
CA ALA A 39 2.16 -3.07 21.31
C ALA A 39 1.90 -2.64 19.86
N ILE A 40 2.59 -1.59 19.43
CA ILE A 40 2.77 -1.25 18.02
C ILE A 40 4.17 -1.73 17.64
N THR A 41 4.27 -2.55 16.61
CA THR A 41 5.54 -3.12 16.14
C THR A 41 5.98 -2.42 14.87
N VAL A 42 7.15 -1.81 14.89
CA VAL A 42 7.86 -1.37 13.69
C VAL A 42 8.98 -2.36 13.35
N ILE A 43 9.31 -2.45 12.08
CA ILE A 43 10.30 -3.38 11.54
C ILE A 43 11.44 -2.52 10.99
N ALA A 44 12.64 -2.74 11.49
CA ALA A 44 13.81 -2.00 11.04
C ALA A 44 14.24 -2.45 9.64
N ASP A 45 14.53 -1.47 8.79
CA ASP A 45 15.03 -1.63 7.43
C ASP A 45 16.46 -1.05 7.30
N GLU A 46 17.18 -0.95 8.42
CA GLU A 46 18.52 -0.37 8.46
C GLU A 46 19.59 -1.46 8.28
N PRO A 47 20.72 -1.15 7.61
CA PRO A 47 21.85 -2.09 7.51
C PRO A 47 22.33 -2.54 8.90
N GLY A 48 22.25 -3.85 9.15
CA GLY A 48 22.63 -4.47 10.43
C GLY A 48 21.47 -4.73 11.40
N ALA A 49 20.27 -4.21 11.12
CA ALA A 49 19.06 -4.46 11.92
C ALA A 49 17.88 -4.97 11.07
N TRP A 50 18.13 -5.47 9.87
CA TRP A 50 17.12 -5.95 8.92
C TRP A 50 16.13 -6.92 9.57
N GLY A 51 14.85 -6.57 9.51
CA GLY A 51 13.78 -7.39 10.05
C GLY A 51 13.68 -7.38 11.59
N GLU A 52 14.53 -6.61 12.28
CA GLU A 52 14.43 -6.49 13.73
C GLU A 52 13.12 -5.78 14.13
N GLN A 53 12.37 -6.41 15.01
CA GLN A 53 11.09 -5.88 15.48
C GLN A 53 11.29 -5.04 16.74
N ARG A 54 10.74 -3.84 16.72
CA ARG A 54 10.79 -2.90 17.85
C ARG A 54 9.40 -2.42 18.23
N SER A 55 9.11 -2.42 19.53
CA SER A 55 7.88 -1.80 20.04
C SER A 55 8.05 -0.29 20.12
N VAL A 56 7.04 0.43 19.61
CA VAL A 56 6.99 1.89 19.65
C VAL A 56 5.65 2.38 20.20
N SER A 57 5.60 3.62 20.65
CA SER A 57 4.36 4.31 20.94
C SER A 57 3.67 4.79 19.65
N GLU A 58 2.36 5.09 19.74
CA GLU A 58 1.63 5.68 18.61
C GLU A 58 2.17 7.04 18.16
N PRO A 59 2.57 7.96 19.09
CA PRO A 59 3.25 9.18 18.69
C PRO A 59 4.54 8.94 17.90
N GLU A 60 5.39 7.99 18.30
CA GLU A 60 6.63 7.63 17.57
C GLU A 60 6.35 7.08 16.18
N LEU A 61 5.35 6.20 16.03
CA LEU A 61 4.93 5.74 14.71
C LEU A 61 4.46 6.92 13.84
N LEU A 62 3.63 7.80 14.38
CA LEU A 62 3.11 8.96 13.65
C LEU A 62 4.20 9.97 13.30
N ASP A 63 5.20 10.15 14.15
CA ASP A 63 6.36 11.01 13.86
C ASP A 63 7.21 10.42 12.73
N GLY A 64 7.37 9.11 12.68
CA GLY A 64 8.05 8.43 11.56
C GLY A 64 7.30 8.52 10.23
N LEU A 65 5.96 8.61 10.27
CA LEU A 65 5.11 8.71 9.07
C LEU A 65 4.93 10.16 8.59
N ASP A 66 5.29 11.16 9.40
CA ASP A 66 5.10 12.57 9.08
C ASP A 66 6.21 13.07 8.16
N GLY A 67 5.83 13.71 7.06
CA GLY A 67 6.76 14.42 6.18
C GLY A 67 7.84 13.55 5.54
N LEU A 68 7.55 12.29 5.23
CA LEU A 68 8.49 11.43 4.49
C LEU A 68 8.88 12.11 3.17
N GLU A 69 10.18 12.33 2.99
CA GLU A 69 10.77 12.94 1.81
C GLU A 69 11.58 11.91 1.00
N ALA A 70 11.79 12.20 -0.27
CA ALA A 70 12.62 11.35 -1.13
C ALA A 70 14.02 11.14 -0.55
N GLY A 71 14.44 9.89 -0.42
CA GLY A 71 15.71 9.51 0.19
C GLY A 71 15.66 9.32 1.72
N SER A 72 14.52 9.61 2.37
CA SER A 72 14.31 9.22 3.77
C SER A 72 14.13 7.71 3.88
N PRO A 73 14.59 7.09 4.98
CA PRO A 73 14.25 5.71 5.27
C PRO A 73 12.72 5.58 5.39
N GLY A 74 12.16 4.52 4.81
CA GLY A 74 10.75 4.19 4.97
C GLY A 74 10.42 3.77 6.40
N VAL A 75 9.14 3.62 6.68
CA VAL A 75 8.65 3.11 7.97
C VAL A 75 7.88 1.82 7.69
N ALA A 76 8.36 0.70 8.19
CA ALA A 76 7.67 -0.57 8.11
C ALA A 76 7.08 -0.95 9.48
N PHE A 77 5.83 -1.43 9.49
CA PHE A 77 5.11 -1.81 10.70
C PHE A 77 4.04 -2.87 10.42
N GLN A 78 3.46 -3.42 11.47
CA GLN A 78 2.41 -4.43 11.37
C GLN A 78 1.02 -3.82 11.60
N LEU A 79 0.07 -4.22 10.77
CA LEU A 79 -1.36 -4.00 11.01
C LEU A 79 -2.02 -5.33 11.38
N TRP A 80 -2.60 -5.40 12.56
CA TRP A 80 -3.12 -6.62 13.15
C TRP A 80 -4.61 -6.82 12.83
N LEU A 81 -4.95 -8.02 12.33
CA LEU A 81 -6.33 -8.50 12.24
C LEU A 81 -6.79 -9.08 13.58
N ASP A 82 -5.90 -9.82 14.21
CA ASP A 82 -6.05 -10.42 15.54
C ASP A 82 -4.67 -10.62 16.19
N ALA A 83 -4.60 -11.35 17.29
CA ALA A 83 -3.36 -11.56 18.04
C ALA A 83 -2.25 -12.33 17.30
N ALA A 84 -2.61 -13.07 16.26
CA ALA A 84 -1.71 -14.00 15.54
C ALA A 84 -1.59 -13.73 14.05
N SER A 85 -2.38 -12.79 13.51
CA SER A 85 -2.42 -12.51 12.08
C SER A 85 -2.28 -11.01 11.83
N ASP A 86 -1.32 -10.64 11.02
CA ASP A 86 -1.01 -9.27 10.66
C ASP A 86 -0.80 -9.09 9.16
N VAL A 87 -0.78 -7.85 8.75
CA VAL A 87 -0.44 -7.37 7.43
C VAL A 87 0.84 -6.57 7.55
N PHE A 88 1.92 -7.03 6.94
CA PHE A 88 3.11 -6.21 6.76
C PHE A 88 2.74 -4.93 6.01
N THR A 89 3.15 -3.80 6.54
CA THR A 89 2.84 -2.50 5.95
C THR A 89 4.10 -1.67 5.92
N ALA A 90 4.45 -1.15 4.74
CA ALA A 90 5.56 -0.21 4.58
C ALA A 90 5.07 1.11 3.98
N VAL A 91 5.62 2.22 4.46
CA VAL A 91 5.39 3.56 3.90
C VAL A 91 6.74 4.15 3.54
N ARG A 92 6.92 4.53 2.29
CA ARG A 92 8.14 5.16 1.80
C ARG A 92 7.83 6.32 0.86
N ALA A 93 8.77 7.24 0.73
CA ALA A 93 8.66 8.32 -0.25
C ALA A 93 8.91 7.78 -1.67
N THR A 94 8.24 8.42 -2.64
CA THR A 94 8.47 8.26 -4.08
C THR A 94 8.82 9.62 -4.69
N GLY A 95 9.02 9.68 -6.00
CA GLY A 95 9.32 10.94 -6.69
C GLY A 95 8.26 12.03 -6.50
N ASN A 96 6.99 11.64 -6.46
CA ASN A 96 5.85 12.56 -6.44
C ASN A 96 5.00 12.48 -5.16
N GLY A 97 5.39 11.67 -4.18
CA GLY A 97 4.60 11.49 -2.98
C GLY A 97 5.09 10.38 -2.07
N ILE A 98 4.17 9.56 -1.61
CA ILE A 98 4.46 8.35 -0.86
C ILE A 98 3.72 7.16 -1.45
N VAL A 99 4.26 5.97 -1.26
CA VAL A 99 3.55 4.71 -1.44
C VAL A 99 3.35 4.03 -0.10
N VAL A 100 2.14 3.54 0.12
CA VAL A 100 1.80 2.65 1.23
C VAL A 100 1.66 1.26 0.64
N GLU A 101 2.55 0.38 1.01
CA GLU A 101 2.59 -1.02 0.60
C GLU A 101 1.95 -1.89 1.68
N PHE A 102 1.07 -2.79 1.29
CA PHE A 102 0.46 -3.80 2.15
C PHE A 102 0.79 -5.18 1.59
N GLY A 103 1.55 -5.98 2.31
CA GLY A 103 1.81 -7.38 1.98
C GLY A 103 0.56 -8.24 2.24
N LEU A 104 0.22 -9.08 1.28
CA LEU A 104 -0.94 -9.98 1.37
C LEU A 104 -0.53 -11.44 1.59
N GLU A 105 0.75 -11.69 1.83
CA GLU A 105 1.27 -13.04 2.10
C GLU A 105 0.78 -13.58 3.45
N GLY A 106 0.75 -14.90 3.58
CA GLY A 106 0.44 -15.56 4.84
C GLY A 106 -1.01 -15.45 5.33
N LEU A 107 -1.85 -14.65 4.66
CA LEU A 107 -3.23 -14.37 5.09
C LEU A 107 -4.21 -15.52 4.84
N GLY A 108 -3.91 -16.44 3.93
CA GLY A 108 -4.78 -17.57 3.62
C GLY A 108 -6.22 -17.16 3.32
N GLU A 109 -7.18 -17.75 4.00
CA GLU A 109 -8.62 -17.45 3.82
C GLU A 109 -9.01 -16.01 4.22
N ARG A 110 -8.18 -15.29 4.96
CA ARG A 110 -8.42 -13.90 5.39
C ARG A 110 -8.03 -12.87 4.34
N GLN A 111 -7.28 -13.25 3.29
CA GLN A 111 -6.80 -12.33 2.27
C GLN A 111 -7.94 -11.48 1.69
N GLU A 112 -9.08 -12.10 1.36
CA GLU A 112 -10.22 -11.39 0.78
C GLU A 112 -10.86 -10.37 1.75
N GLN A 113 -10.86 -10.66 3.06
CA GLN A 113 -11.31 -9.71 4.09
C GLN A 113 -10.38 -8.50 4.14
N VAL A 114 -9.05 -8.74 4.15
CA VAL A 114 -8.03 -7.69 4.15
C VAL A 114 -8.12 -6.84 2.89
N VAL A 115 -8.17 -7.46 1.70
CA VAL A 115 -8.29 -6.76 0.42
C VAL A 115 -9.52 -5.84 0.41
N ARG A 116 -10.68 -6.32 0.86
CA ARG A 116 -11.89 -5.47 0.96
C ARG A 116 -11.70 -4.27 1.89
N ALA A 117 -11.03 -4.44 3.02
CA ALA A 117 -10.74 -3.34 3.94
C ALA A 117 -9.81 -2.32 3.29
N LEU A 118 -8.73 -2.77 2.64
CA LEU A 118 -7.75 -1.91 1.98
C LEU A 118 -8.35 -1.16 0.78
N VAL A 119 -9.11 -1.81 -0.07
CA VAL A 119 -9.83 -1.15 -1.19
C VAL A 119 -10.78 -0.08 -0.67
N ARG A 120 -11.47 -0.31 0.46
CA ARG A 120 -12.33 0.71 1.10
C ARG A 120 -11.52 1.90 1.62
N ILE A 121 -10.31 1.69 2.13
CA ILE A 121 -9.40 2.78 2.55
C ILE A 121 -9.01 3.62 1.34
N VAL A 122 -8.51 3.01 0.28
CA VAL A 122 -8.15 3.72 -0.97
C VAL A 122 -9.33 4.54 -1.49
N ALA A 123 -10.54 3.94 -1.54
CA ALA A 123 -11.75 4.63 -1.97
C ALA A 123 -12.17 5.78 -1.03
N THR A 124 -11.94 5.66 0.28
CA THR A 124 -12.28 6.71 1.26
C THR A 124 -11.38 7.94 1.13
N PHE A 125 -10.11 7.72 0.81
CA PHE A 125 -9.09 8.79 0.70
C PHE A 125 -8.74 9.15 -0.76
N ARG A 126 -9.73 9.11 -1.63
CA ARG A 126 -9.59 9.38 -3.07
C ARG A 126 -8.94 10.72 -3.42
N SER A 127 -9.22 11.76 -2.66
CA SER A 127 -8.75 13.12 -2.96
C SER A 127 -7.24 13.27 -2.96
N GLY A 128 -6.51 12.37 -2.32
CA GLY A 128 -5.06 12.35 -2.32
C GLY A 128 -4.46 11.15 -3.07
N CYS A 129 -5.29 10.32 -3.70
CA CYS A 129 -4.84 9.12 -4.40
C CYS A 129 -4.28 9.49 -5.77
N GLN A 130 -3.03 9.13 -6.04
CA GLN A 130 -2.34 9.30 -7.32
C GLN A 130 -2.40 8.03 -8.16
N GLY A 131 -2.53 6.87 -7.51
CA GLY A 131 -2.68 5.57 -8.15
C GLY A 131 -2.75 4.45 -7.13
N PHE A 132 -3.07 3.26 -7.58
CA PHE A 132 -3.00 2.05 -6.75
C PHE A 132 -2.86 0.79 -7.60
N VAL A 133 -2.22 -0.22 -7.04
CA VAL A 133 -2.03 -1.53 -7.67
C VAL A 133 -2.45 -2.59 -6.68
N LEU A 134 -3.35 -3.48 -7.07
CA LEU A 134 -3.71 -4.67 -6.30
C LEU A 134 -3.34 -5.90 -7.11
N ASP A 135 -2.47 -6.73 -6.59
CA ASP A 135 -2.13 -8.04 -7.13
C ASP A 135 -2.18 -9.10 -6.04
N ARG A 136 -3.27 -9.84 -5.97
CA ARG A 136 -3.49 -10.86 -4.92
C ARG A 136 -2.53 -12.04 -4.99
N ALA A 137 -1.98 -12.28 -6.17
CA ALA A 137 -1.12 -13.43 -6.43
C ALA A 137 0.36 -13.04 -6.65
N GLY A 138 0.69 -11.74 -6.62
CA GLY A 138 2.04 -11.25 -6.85
C GLY A 138 2.59 -11.55 -8.24
N ARG A 139 1.74 -11.66 -9.26
CA ARG A 139 2.16 -11.97 -10.64
C ARG A 139 3.01 -10.88 -11.27
N THR A 140 2.88 -9.68 -10.76
CA THR A 140 3.52 -8.47 -11.27
C THR A 140 4.49 -7.85 -10.26
N SER A 141 5.03 -8.66 -9.35
CA SER A 141 5.99 -8.24 -8.32
C SER A 141 7.30 -7.71 -8.90
N ASP A 142 7.65 -8.10 -10.12
CA ASP A 142 8.89 -7.67 -10.80
C ASP A 142 8.72 -6.38 -11.62
N GLU A 143 7.50 -5.81 -11.68
CA GLU A 143 7.22 -4.57 -12.41
C GLU A 143 7.64 -3.33 -11.59
N ASP A 144 8.17 -2.32 -12.27
CA ASP A 144 8.44 -1.00 -11.65
C ASP A 144 7.17 -0.18 -11.52
N TRP A 145 6.40 -0.47 -10.48
CA TRP A 145 5.12 0.20 -10.22
C TRP A 145 5.29 1.68 -9.88
N ASP A 146 6.38 2.09 -9.24
CA ASP A 146 6.66 3.50 -8.99
C ASP A 146 6.77 4.25 -10.31
N GLY A 147 7.59 3.75 -11.23
CA GLY A 147 7.72 4.34 -12.55
C GLY A 147 6.39 4.36 -13.31
N VAL A 148 5.60 3.28 -13.27
CA VAL A 148 4.30 3.19 -13.95
C VAL A 148 3.34 4.27 -13.44
N VAL A 149 3.20 4.43 -12.13
CA VAL A 149 2.26 5.40 -11.52
C VAL A 149 2.74 6.83 -11.70
N GLU A 150 4.04 7.06 -11.74
CA GLU A 150 4.65 8.37 -11.95
C GLU A 150 4.77 8.78 -13.43
N GLY A 151 4.28 7.94 -14.34
CA GLY A 151 4.16 8.28 -15.76
C GLY A 151 5.24 7.71 -16.67
N ALA A 152 6.18 6.90 -16.17
CA ALA A 152 6.91 6.01 -17.04
C ALA A 152 5.90 5.03 -17.65
N CYS A 153 5.93 4.85 -18.95
CA CYS A 153 4.99 3.99 -19.68
C CYS A 153 5.69 2.73 -20.18
N PRO A 154 6.15 1.84 -19.28
CA PRO A 154 6.77 0.60 -19.68
C PRO A 154 5.72 -0.32 -20.30
N ARG A 155 6.20 -1.29 -21.05
CA ARG A 155 5.34 -2.38 -21.49
C ARG A 155 5.23 -3.38 -20.35
N LEU A 156 4.02 -3.54 -19.79
CA LEU A 156 3.77 -4.54 -18.75
C LEU A 156 3.91 -5.96 -19.29
N GLY A 157 4.55 -6.82 -18.53
CA GLY A 157 4.63 -8.25 -18.80
C GLY A 157 3.29 -8.95 -18.51
N ASP A 158 2.60 -8.57 -17.46
CA ASP A 158 1.26 -9.02 -17.07
C ASP A 158 0.47 -7.88 -16.41
N TRP A 159 -0.83 -8.10 -16.17
CA TRP A 159 -1.70 -7.17 -15.47
C TRP A 159 -1.93 -7.61 -14.02
N PRO A 160 -1.92 -6.69 -13.05
CA PRO A 160 -2.39 -6.96 -11.70
C PRO A 160 -3.91 -7.21 -11.71
N ASP A 161 -4.48 -7.59 -10.56
CA ASP A 161 -5.93 -7.76 -10.46
C ASP A 161 -6.67 -6.44 -10.66
N ILE A 162 -6.14 -5.35 -10.08
CA ILE A 162 -6.67 -4.00 -10.27
C ILE A 162 -5.50 -3.01 -10.37
N LEU A 163 -5.56 -2.11 -11.34
CA LEU A 163 -4.63 -1.00 -11.50
C LEU A 163 -5.42 0.30 -11.65
N GLY A 164 -5.19 1.27 -10.77
CA GLY A 164 -5.67 2.64 -10.92
C GLY A 164 -4.51 3.60 -11.17
N ILE A 165 -4.50 4.32 -12.28
CA ILE A 165 -3.47 5.31 -12.63
C ILE A 165 -4.08 6.59 -13.20
N GLY A 166 -3.32 7.68 -13.20
CA GLY A 166 -3.71 8.94 -13.83
C GLY A 166 -4.22 8.75 -15.25
N ARG A 167 -5.26 9.46 -15.64
CA ARG A 167 -5.88 9.33 -16.97
C ARG A 167 -4.88 9.59 -18.08
N GLU A 168 -4.01 10.58 -17.90
CA GLU A 168 -2.96 10.97 -18.83
C GLU A 168 -1.96 9.85 -19.10
N PHE A 169 -1.70 8.99 -18.11
CA PHE A 169 -0.76 7.86 -18.24
C PHE A 169 -1.43 6.60 -18.79
N ALA A 170 -2.72 6.43 -18.49
CA ALA A 170 -3.48 5.24 -18.88
C ALA A 170 -3.55 5.00 -20.40
N GLU A 171 -3.44 6.06 -21.20
CA GLU A 171 -3.49 5.97 -22.66
C GLU A 171 -2.17 5.47 -23.28
N HIS A 172 -1.08 5.63 -22.55
CA HIS A 172 0.27 5.25 -22.97
C HIS A 172 0.73 3.89 -22.40
N LEU A 173 -0.09 3.30 -21.53
CA LEU A 173 0.23 2.02 -20.94
C LEU A 173 -0.03 0.87 -21.92
N HIS A 174 0.98 0.06 -22.16
CA HIS A 174 0.95 -1.08 -23.07
C HIS A 174 1.19 -2.39 -22.31
N GLY A 175 0.53 -3.46 -22.75
CA GLY A 175 0.66 -4.79 -22.14
C GLY A 175 -0.04 -5.88 -22.97
N PRO A 176 -0.17 -7.09 -22.44
CA PRO A 176 -1.04 -8.11 -23.01
C PRO A 176 -2.48 -7.56 -23.11
N PRO A 177 -3.45 -8.29 -23.74
CA PRO A 177 -4.82 -7.80 -23.90
C PRO A 177 -5.33 -7.19 -22.59
N ALA A 178 -5.66 -5.89 -22.64
CA ALA A 178 -6.01 -5.13 -21.44
C ALA A 178 -7.31 -5.67 -20.81
N PRO A 179 -7.37 -5.73 -19.48
CA PRO A 179 -8.61 -6.04 -18.76
C PRO A 179 -9.66 -4.95 -18.95
N SER A 180 -10.83 -5.13 -18.35
CA SER A 180 -11.90 -4.12 -18.36
C SER A 180 -11.37 -2.77 -17.87
N ARG A 181 -11.69 -1.68 -18.60
CA ARG A 181 -11.24 -0.32 -18.31
C ARG A 181 -12.42 0.58 -18.02
N PHE A 182 -12.37 1.37 -16.96
CA PHE A 182 -13.40 2.35 -16.63
C PHE A 182 -12.81 3.58 -15.91
N PRO A 183 -13.41 4.78 -16.09
CA PRO A 183 -12.96 5.98 -15.39
C PRO A 183 -13.42 5.95 -13.93
N ASP A 184 -12.57 6.42 -13.02
CA ASP A 184 -12.87 6.58 -11.61
C ASP A 184 -12.25 7.86 -11.04
N GLY A 185 -13.01 8.95 -11.02
CA GLY A 185 -12.50 10.28 -10.64
C GLY A 185 -11.39 10.75 -11.57
N ALA A 186 -10.21 11.07 -11.02
CA ALA A 186 -9.02 11.46 -11.77
C ALA A 186 -8.26 10.27 -12.36
N LEU A 187 -8.62 9.04 -11.96
CA LEU A 187 -7.93 7.82 -12.38
C LEU A 187 -8.68 7.13 -13.52
N THR A 188 -7.93 6.31 -14.25
CA THR A 188 -8.45 5.22 -15.06
C THR A 188 -8.15 3.92 -14.33
N VAL A 189 -9.17 3.09 -14.15
CA VAL A 189 -9.04 1.81 -13.46
C VAL A 189 -9.13 0.67 -14.48
N PHE A 190 -8.16 -0.23 -14.40
CA PHE A 190 -8.13 -1.50 -15.12
C PHE A 190 -8.44 -2.62 -14.12
N SER A 191 -9.34 -3.53 -14.45
CA SER A 191 -9.72 -4.66 -13.59
C SER A 191 -9.76 -5.96 -14.39
N ARG A 192 -9.02 -6.95 -13.91
CA ARG A 192 -9.23 -8.34 -14.30
C ARG A 192 -10.55 -8.78 -13.68
N GLY A 193 -11.49 -9.18 -14.53
CA GLY A 193 -12.79 -9.69 -14.11
C GLY A 193 -12.70 -10.97 -13.29
#